data_8e8329dc12c30052f4315bb6fba0dbbd
#
_entry.id   8e8329dc12c30052f4315bb6fba0dbbd
#
_cell.length_a   1.000
_cell.length_b   1.000
_cell.length_c   1.000
_cell.angle_alpha   90.00
_cell.angle_beta   90.00
_cell.angle_gamma   90.00
#
_symmetry.space_group_name_H-M   'P 1'
#
loop_
_entity.id
_entity.type
_entity.pdbx_description
1 polymer ?
#
loop_
_entity_poly.entity_id
_entity_poly.type
_entity_poly.pdbx_seq_one_letter_code
_entity_poly.pdbx_strand_id
1 'polypeptide(L)'
;MNPKKAIITILGKAGELDNHTKAKYYFEWKKEVQKEYFNTFPLLIENFSKSYEIVPIYTKDAQNANIKVLKKENLEFNSFNSNCLIQDDKDFKNIFKIINETITSYQEVIVDVSHGFRHIPILMIVDLIIQNFQDTQKIKKILFAKEILAFKEYEIIDLKEYLDLANISFVLTTFEKNYTVASHI
;
A
#
# COMPACT_ATOMS: atom_id res chain seq x y z
N MET A 1 23.84 -1.45 11.12
CA MET A 1 22.62 -2.24 10.93
C MET A 1 22.02 -1.85 9.60
N ASN A 2 21.62 -2.82 8.76
CA ASN A 2 20.91 -2.48 7.53
C ASN A 2 19.57 -1.83 7.87
N PRO A 3 19.14 -0.80 7.14
CA PRO A 3 17.87 -0.14 7.38
C PRO A 3 16.70 -1.15 7.28
N LYS A 4 15.78 -1.12 8.23
CA LYS A 4 14.61 -1.98 8.22
C LYS A 4 13.63 -1.49 7.16
N LYS A 5 13.44 -2.29 6.10
CA LYS A 5 12.65 -1.94 4.92
C LYS A 5 11.43 -2.83 4.79
N ALA A 6 10.27 -2.26 4.46
CA ALA A 6 9.05 -3.02 4.27
C ALA A 6 8.25 -2.62 3.03
N ILE A 7 7.47 -3.58 2.53
CA ILE A 7 6.31 -3.32 1.70
C ILE A 7 5.08 -3.56 2.56
N ILE A 8 4.31 -2.52 2.80
CA ILE A 8 3.07 -2.58 3.55
C ILE A 8 1.93 -2.67 2.54
N THR A 9 1.13 -3.73 2.61
CA THR A 9 0.00 -3.96 1.71
C THR A 9 -1.30 -4.17 2.47
N ILE A 10 -2.40 -3.63 1.96
CA ILE A 10 -3.73 -3.83 2.54
C ILE A 10 -4.37 -5.00 1.82
N LEU A 11 -4.69 -6.08 2.55
CA LEU A 11 -5.30 -7.25 1.94
C LEU A 11 -6.81 -7.09 1.81
N GLY A 12 -7.30 -7.42 0.61
CA GLY A 12 -8.71 -7.65 0.31
C GLY A 12 -9.01 -9.13 0.08
N LYS A 13 -10.23 -9.42 -0.35
CA LYS A 13 -10.68 -10.78 -0.70
C LYS A 13 -10.55 -11.09 -2.20
N ALA A 14 -9.82 -10.28 -2.98
CA ALA A 14 -9.66 -10.47 -4.41
C ALA A 14 -8.97 -11.82 -4.73
N GLY A 15 -9.49 -12.55 -5.71
CA GLY A 15 -8.94 -13.83 -6.15
C GLY A 15 -9.37 -15.04 -5.32
N GLU A 16 -10.24 -14.88 -4.30
CA GLU A 16 -10.72 -16.00 -3.47
C GLU A 16 -11.64 -16.96 -4.21
N LEU A 17 -12.54 -16.43 -5.07
CA LEU A 17 -13.57 -17.21 -5.73
C LEU A 17 -12.96 -18.18 -6.76
N ASP A 18 -13.54 -19.37 -6.87
CA ASP A 18 -13.03 -20.43 -7.79
C ASP A 18 -13.13 -20.03 -9.26
N ASN A 19 -14.03 -19.10 -9.60
CA ASN A 19 -14.22 -18.58 -10.96
C ASN A 19 -13.27 -17.42 -11.31
N HIS A 20 -12.43 -16.94 -10.38
CA HIS A 20 -11.47 -15.89 -10.66
C HIS A 20 -10.33 -16.45 -11.50
N THR A 21 -10.11 -15.85 -12.65
CA THR A 21 -8.95 -16.11 -13.51
C THR A 21 -7.78 -15.24 -13.06
N LYS A 22 -6.57 -15.70 -13.33
CA LYS A 22 -5.38 -14.87 -13.16
C LYS A 22 -5.41 -13.70 -14.14
N ALA A 23 -4.87 -12.58 -13.72
CA ALA A 23 -4.68 -11.41 -14.55
C ALA A 23 -3.19 -11.17 -14.81
N LYS A 24 -2.88 -10.54 -15.93
CA LYS A 24 -1.53 -10.07 -16.23
C LYS A 24 -1.23 -8.81 -15.43
N TYR A 25 -0.03 -8.77 -14.84
CA TYR A 25 0.45 -7.59 -14.15
C TYR A 25 1.78 -7.15 -14.75
N TYR A 26 1.97 -5.84 -14.89
CA TYR A 26 3.25 -5.25 -15.24
C TYR A 26 3.47 -3.96 -14.45
N PHE A 27 4.73 -3.60 -14.24
CA PHE A 27 5.10 -2.36 -13.58
C PHE A 27 5.31 -1.27 -14.64
N GLU A 28 4.83 -0.05 -14.39
CA GLU A 28 5.01 1.09 -15.31
C GLU A 28 6.48 1.37 -15.66
N TRP A 29 7.41 1.08 -14.72
CA TRP A 29 8.85 1.25 -14.89
C TRP A 29 9.55 0.01 -15.49
N LYS A 30 8.82 -1.08 -15.71
CA LYS A 30 9.33 -2.31 -16.31
C LYS A 30 8.26 -2.92 -17.22
N LYS A 31 8.32 -2.56 -18.49
CA LYS A 31 7.29 -2.92 -19.51
C LYS A 31 7.22 -4.41 -19.88
N GLU A 32 8.05 -5.26 -19.30
CA GLU A 32 7.96 -6.69 -19.52
C GLU A 32 6.72 -7.25 -18.84
N VAL A 33 5.97 -8.08 -19.57
CA VAL A 33 4.80 -8.80 -19.03
C VAL A 33 5.27 -9.66 -17.88
N GLN A 34 4.73 -9.40 -16.70
CA GLN A 34 4.98 -10.22 -15.53
C GLN A 34 4.11 -11.50 -15.63
N LYS A 35 4.45 -12.48 -14.81
CA LYS A 35 3.62 -13.67 -14.60
C LYS A 35 2.18 -13.28 -14.26
N GLU A 36 1.22 -14.11 -14.60
CA GLU A 36 -0.18 -13.92 -14.22
C GLU A 36 -0.40 -14.30 -12.75
N TYR A 37 -1.13 -13.43 -12.02
CA TYR A 37 -1.45 -13.60 -10.61
C TYR A 37 -2.93 -13.43 -10.34
N PHE A 38 -3.42 -14.01 -9.25
CA PHE A 38 -4.82 -13.80 -8.80
C PHE A 38 -5.05 -12.41 -8.17
N ASN A 39 -4.02 -11.80 -7.57
CA ASN A 39 -4.04 -10.44 -7.03
C ASN A 39 -2.61 -9.93 -6.82
N THR A 40 -2.45 -8.72 -6.25
CA THR A 40 -1.12 -8.12 -6.03
C THR A 40 -0.29 -8.79 -4.94
N PHE A 41 -0.89 -9.51 -3.98
CA PHE A 41 -0.14 -10.04 -2.84
C PHE A 41 0.93 -11.08 -3.24
N PRO A 42 0.63 -12.14 -4.03
CA PRO A 42 1.67 -13.03 -4.56
C PRO A 42 2.68 -12.31 -5.45
N LEU A 43 2.24 -11.32 -6.24
CA LEU A 43 3.14 -10.48 -7.05
C LEU A 43 4.20 -9.79 -6.18
N LEU A 44 3.77 -9.16 -5.07
CA LEU A 44 4.68 -8.47 -4.15
C LEU A 44 5.65 -9.44 -3.47
N ILE A 45 5.18 -10.60 -3.04
CA ILE A 45 6.04 -11.64 -2.44
C ILE A 45 7.13 -12.07 -3.42
N GLU A 46 6.78 -12.45 -4.64
CA GLU A 46 7.76 -12.93 -5.62
C GLU A 46 8.78 -11.86 -6.03
N ASN A 47 8.35 -10.60 -6.18
CA ASN A 47 9.22 -9.58 -6.72
C ASN A 47 10.05 -8.83 -5.66
N PHE A 48 9.60 -8.77 -4.41
CA PHE A 48 10.22 -7.88 -3.42
C PHE A 48 10.69 -8.54 -2.13
N SER A 49 10.26 -9.77 -1.80
CA SER A 49 10.58 -10.41 -0.51
C SER A 49 12.08 -10.61 -0.26
N LYS A 50 12.92 -10.58 -1.30
CA LYS A 50 14.38 -10.64 -1.16
C LYS A 50 15.00 -9.36 -0.59
N SER A 51 14.34 -8.22 -0.76
CA SER A 51 14.88 -6.90 -0.42
C SER A 51 14.05 -6.16 0.64
N TYR A 52 12.80 -6.54 0.80
CA TYR A 52 11.82 -5.92 1.69
C TYR A 52 11.08 -6.99 2.49
N GLU A 53 10.79 -6.68 3.75
CA GLU A 53 9.81 -7.43 4.53
C GLU A 53 8.41 -7.15 3.98
N ILE A 54 7.62 -8.18 3.68
CA ILE A 54 6.23 -8.01 3.24
C ILE A 54 5.34 -8.00 4.47
N VAL A 55 4.61 -6.89 4.68
CA VAL A 55 3.81 -6.64 5.87
C VAL A 55 2.34 -6.41 5.48
N PRO A 56 1.51 -7.45 5.52
CA PRO A 56 0.09 -7.30 5.25
C PRO A 56 -0.65 -6.68 6.45
N ILE A 57 -1.52 -5.70 6.19
CA ILE A 57 -2.59 -5.24 7.09
C ILE A 57 -3.88 -5.91 6.60
N TYR A 58 -4.58 -6.61 7.48
CA TYR A 58 -5.61 -7.55 7.06
C TYR A 58 -6.73 -7.75 8.09
N THR A 59 -7.91 -8.13 7.60
CA THR A 59 -8.96 -8.77 8.40
C THR A 59 -8.80 -10.29 8.37
N LYS A 60 -9.44 -11.01 9.30
CA LYS A 60 -9.39 -12.47 9.34
C LYS A 60 -9.88 -13.11 8.03
N ASP A 61 -10.92 -12.54 7.45
CA ASP A 61 -11.46 -13.01 6.16
C ASP A 61 -10.47 -12.79 5.02
N ALA A 62 -9.85 -11.60 4.96
CA ALA A 62 -8.84 -11.29 3.95
C ALA A 62 -7.61 -12.20 4.09
N GLN A 63 -7.18 -12.51 5.32
CA GLN A 63 -6.12 -13.49 5.58
C GLN A 63 -6.48 -14.85 5.00
N ASN A 64 -7.66 -15.38 5.33
CA ASN A 64 -8.10 -16.69 4.85
C ASN A 64 -8.18 -16.76 3.33
N ALA A 65 -8.70 -15.70 2.68
CA ALA A 65 -8.77 -15.59 1.23
C ALA A 65 -7.37 -15.63 0.60
N ASN A 66 -6.44 -14.82 1.12
CA ASN A 66 -5.09 -14.75 0.56
C ASN A 66 -4.25 -16.02 0.83
N ILE A 67 -4.46 -16.72 1.93
CA ILE A 67 -3.86 -18.05 2.15
C ILE A 67 -4.30 -19.04 1.04
N LYS A 68 -5.58 -19.03 0.65
CA LYS A 68 -6.06 -19.85 -0.47
C LYS A 68 -5.41 -19.44 -1.80
N VAL A 69 -5.30 -18.13 -2.05
CA VAL A 69 -4.63 -17.58 -3.24
C VAL A 69 -3.16 -18.03 -3.30
N LEU A 70 -2.42 -17.89 -2.20
CA LEU A 70 -1.02 -18.30 -2.13
C LEU A 70 -0.85 -19.81 -2.41
N LYS A 71 -1.74 -20.64 -1.88
CA LYS A 71 -1.74 -22.09 -2.19
C LYS A 71 -1.95 -22.36 -3.68
N LYS A 72 -2.87 -21.63 -4.35
CA LYS A 72 -3.08 -21.74 -5.81
C LYS A 72 -1.84 -21.29 -6.61
N GLU A 73 -1.03 -20.37 -6.05
CA GLU A 73 0.22 -19.87 -6.66
C GLU A 73 1.46 -20.71 -6.29
N ASN A 74 1.32 -21.75 -5.45
CA ASN A 74 2.43 -22.52 -4.88
C ASN A 74 3.43 -21.65 -4.11
N LEU A 75 2.93 -20.64 -3.40
CA LEU A 75 3.71 -19.74 -2.56
C LEU A 75 3.40 -19.97 -1.08
N GLU A 76 4.44 -19.89 -0.25
CA GLU A 76 4.32 -19.90 1.19
C GLU A 76 4.55 -18.52 1.77
N PHE A 77 3.72 -18.12 2.72
CA PHE A 77 3.86 -16.88 3.47
C PHE A 77 3.35 -17.10 4.90
N ASN A 78 4.27 -17.02 5.87
CA ASN A 78 4.00 -17.34 7.27
C ASN A 78 4.10 -16.11 8.20
N SER A 79 4.33 -14.91 7.63
CA SER A 79 4.63 -13.68 8.41
C SER A 79 3.40 -12.81 8.64
N PHE A 80 2.23 -13.40 8.91
CA PHE A 80 1.05 -12.64 9.34
C PHE A 80 1.21 -12.17 10.79
N ASN A 81 1.49 -10.87 10.97
CA ASN A 81 1.65 -10.27 12.30
C ASN A 81 0.29 -9.94 12.90
N SER A 82 0.01 -10.44 14.11
CA SER A 82 -1.25 -10.17 14.83
C SER A 82 -1.49 -8.68 15.12
N ASN A 83 -0.44 -7.87 15.22
CA ASN A 83 -0.56 -6.43 15.41
C ASN A 83 -1.09 -5.71 14.14
N CYS A 84 -1.04 -6.36 12.98
CA CYS A 84 -1.59 -5.85 11.73
C CYS A 84 -3.00 -6.38 11.43
N LEU A 85 -3.61 -7.11 12.37
CA LEU A 85 -4.96 -7.65 12.26
C LEU A 85 -6.01 -6.60 12.61
N ILE A 86 -6.87 -6.26 11.64
CA ILE A 86 -8.07 -5.45 11.83
C ILE A 86 -9.18 -6.37 12.31
N GLN A 87 -9.64 -6.18 13.54
CA GLN A 87 -10.73 -6.98 14.13
C GLN A 87 -12.11 -6.42 13.78
N ASP A 88 -12.24 -5.09 13.75
CA ASP A 88 -13.46 -4.37 13.38
C ASP A 88 -13.14 -3.34 12.30
N ASP A 89 -13.72 -3.51 11.11
CA ASP A 89 -13.54 -2.63 9.96
C ASP A 89 -14.25 -1.27 10.10
N LYS A 90 -15.06 -1.09 11.16
CA LYS A 90 -15.72 0.17 11.51
C LYS A 90 -14.98 0.97 12.57
N ASP A 91 -14.02 0.38 13.26
CA ASP A 91 -13.17 1.08 14.24
C ASP A 91 -12.03 1.82 13.52
N PHE A 92 -12.37 2.94 12.87
CA PHE A 92 -11.41 3.75 12.13
C PHE A 92 -10.24 4.26 12.96
N LYS A 93 -10.45 4.51 14.26
CA LYS A 93 -9.39 4.95 15.16
C LYS A 93 -8.34 3.87 15.36
N ASN A 94 -8.78 2.64 15.58
CA ASN A 94 -7.88 1.51 15.74
C ASN A 94 -7.19 1.13 14.43
N ILE A 95 -7.91 1.20 13.30
CA ILE A 95 -7.32 0.97 11.96
C ILE A 95 -6.22 1.98 11.71
N PHE A 96 -6.47 3.28 11.94
CA PHE A 96 -5.46 4.32 11.76
C PHE A 96 -4.24 4.09 12.66
N LYS A 97 -4.46 3.69 13.92
CA LYS A 97 -3.37 3.33 14.84
C LYS A 97 -2.52 2.18 14.30
N ILE A 98 -3.15 1.09 13.82
CA ILE A 98 -2.44 -0.05 13.22
C ILE A 98 -1.58 0.40 12.03
N ILE A 99 -2.14 1.21 11.13
CA ILE A 99 -1.44 1.76 9.97
C ILE A 99 -0.21 2.57 10.42
N ASN A 100 -0.42 3.53 11.31
CA ASN A 100 0.63 4.43 11.80
C ASN A 100 1.75 3.66 12.50
N GLU A 101 1.43 2.76 13.44
CA GLU A 101 2.41 1.95 14.14
C GLU A 101 3.18 1.02 13.19
N THR A 102 2.51 0.48 12.17
CA THR A 102 3.17 -0.35 11.16
C THR A 102 4.16 0.47 10.34
N ILE A 103 3.77 1.64 9.82
CA ILE A 103 4.64 2.49 9.01
C ILE A 103 5.82 3.00 9.85
N THR A 104 5.57 3.46 11.08
CA THR A 104 6.62 4.02 11.95
C THR A 104 7.67 3.00 12.37
N SER A 105 7.34 1.71 12.34
CA SER A 105 8.27 0.62 12.69
C SER A 105 9.40 0.41 11.68
N TYR A 106 9.35 1.05 10.50
CA TYR A 106 10.32 0.88 9.43
C TYR A 106 10.98 2.21 9.06
N GLN A 107 12.22 2.12 8.56
CA GLN A 107 12.99 3.28 8.09
C GLN A 107 12.68 3.63 6.63
N GLU A 108 12.34 2.62 5.84
CA GLU A 108 12.00 2.77 4.43
C GLU A 108 10.77 1.91 4.12
N VAL A 109 9.75 2.50 3.50
CA VAL A 109 8.53 1.79 3.15
C VAL A 109 8.14 2.02 1.69
N ILE A 110 7.61 0.94 1.11
CA ILE A 110 6.77 0.96 -0.08
C ILE A 110 5.38 0.57 0.38
N VAL A 111 4.35 1.25 -0.09
CA VAL A 111 2.98 0.97 0.32
C VAL A 111 2.17 0.54 -0.90
N ASP A 112 1.43 -0.57 -0.79
CA ASP A 112 0.47 -1.02 -1.80
C ASP A 112 -0.95 -0.76 -1.33
N VAL A 113 -1.67 0.07 -2.09
CA VAL A 113 -3.06 0.47 -1.83
C VAL A 113 -4.05 -0.11 -2.86
N SER A 114 -3.64 -1.14 -3.58
CA SER A 114 -4.43 -1.75 -4.67
C SER A 114 -5.69 -2.45 -4.19
N HIS A 115 -5.67 -3.01 -2.99
CA HIS A 115 -6.75 -3.83 -2.44
C HIS A 115 -7.20 -3.35 -1.06
N GLY A 116 -8.20 -4.04 -0.50
CA GLY A 116 -8.75 -3.75 0.81
C GLY A 116 -10.14 -3.10 0.76
N PHE A 117 -10.72 -2.86 1.92
CA PHE A 117 -11.95 -2.09 2.03
C PHE A 117 -11.70 -0.64 1.62
N ARG A 118 -12.63 -0.03 0.89
CA ARG A 118 -12.45 1.29 0.25
C ARG A 118 -11.93 2.39 1.19
N HIS A 119 -12.32 2.37 2.47
CA HIS A 119 -11.90 3.38 3.46
C HIS A 119 -10.48 3.16 3.99
N ILE A 120 -9.97 1.91 4.03
CA ILE A 120 -8.63 1.63 4.57
C ILE A 120 -7.51 2.23 3.70
N PRO A 121 -7.52 2.10 2.35
CA PRO A 121 -6.59 2.83 1.49
C PRO A 121 -6.63 4.35 1.70
N ILE A 122 -7.82 4.93 1.94
CA ILE A 122 -7.94 6.37 2.23
C ILE A 122 -7.25 6.73 3.55
N LEU A 123 -7.49 5.96 4.62
CA LEU A 123 -6.81 6.17 5.91
C LEU A 123 -5.29 6.00 5.78
N MET A 124 -4.85 5.03 4.98
CA MET A 124 -3.43 4.84 4.66
C MET A 124 -2.85 6.09 4.00
N ILE A 125 -3.48 6.63 2.97
CA ILE A 125 -3.01 7.85 2.28
C ILE A 125 -2.93 9.05 3.25
N VAL A 126 -3.92 9.21 4.14
CA VAL A 126 -3.88 10.27 5.17
C VAL A 126 -2.66 10.10 6.09
N ASP A 127 -2.39 8.89 6.56
CA ASP A 127 -1.20 8.63 7.39
C ASP A 127 0.10 8.87 6.62
N LEU A 128 0.18 8.46 5.34
CA LEU A 128 1.35 8.70 4.50
C LEU A 128 1.63 10.21 4.32
N ILE A 129 0.61 11.04 4.18
CA ILE A 129 0.77 12.50 4.13
C ILE A 129 1.41 12.99 5.44
N ILE A 130 0.91 12.54 6.60
CA ILE A 130 1.44 12.92 7.91
C ILE A 130 2.89 12.46 8.08
N GLN A 131 3.20 11.21 7.74
CA GLN A 131 4.54 10.64 7.83
C GLN A 131 5.54 11.36 6.90
N ASN A 132 5.09 11.72 5.70
CA ASN A 132 5.94 12.39 4.72
C ASN A 132 6.29 13.82 5.12
N PHE A 133 5.48 14.50 5.94
CA PHE A 133 5.84 15.77 6.57
C PHE A 133 6.98 15.64 7.58
N GLN A 134 7.07 14.48 8.25
CA GLN A 134 8.11 14.23 9.25
C GLN A 134 9.41 13.76 8.60
N ASP A 135 9.32 12.90 7.59
CA ASP A 135 10.46 12.34 6.85
C ASP A 135 10.06 12.06 5.40
N THR A 136 10.47 12.98 4.49
CA THR A 136 10.19 12.89 3.06
C THR A 136 10.89 11.71 2.37
N GLN A 137 11.92 11.12 2.99
CA GLN A 137 12.69 10.02 2.42
C GLN A 137 12.17 8.64 2.83
N LYS A 138 11.28 8.57 3.81
CA LYS A 138 10.77 7.32 4.35
C LYS A 138 9.93 6.55 3.34
N ILE A 139 9.03 7.24 2.64
CA ILE A 139 8.10 6.63 1.67
C ILE A 139 8.75 6.65 0.29
N LYS A 140 9.09 5.46 -0.22
CA LYS A 140 9.78 5.32 -1.53
C LYS A 140 8.82 5.23 -2.69
N LYS A 141 7.71 4.49 -2.53
CA LYS A 141 6.70 4.27 -3.56
C LYS A 141 5.33 4.08 -2.94
N ILE A 142 4.29 4.46 -3.68
CA ILE A 142 2.89 4.13 -3.38
C ILE A 142 2.35 3.38 -4.59
N LEU A 143 2.24 2.06 -4.46
CA LEU A 143 1.82 1.17 -5.54
C LEU A 143 0.30 1.11 -5.64
N PHE A 144 -0.21 1.17 -6.85
CA PHE A 144 -1.62 1.00 -7.17
C PHE A 144 -1.79 0.19 -8.45
N ALA A 145 -2.59 -0.87 -8.39
CA ALA A 145 -2.93 -1.68 -9.57
C ALA A 145 -4.05 -1.00 -10.36
N LYS A 146 -3.68 -0.29 -11.40
CA LYS A 146 -4.58 0.35 -12.36
C LYS A 146 -5.08 -0.68 -13.36
N GLU A 147 -6.39 -0.86 -13.45
CA GLU A 147 -7.00 -1.75 -14.43
C GLU A 147 -6.87 -1.17 -15.85
N ILE A 148 -6.30 -1.95 -16.77
CA ILE A 148 -6.15 -1.59 -18.18
C ILE A 148 -7.20 -2.33 -19.01
N LEU A 149 -7.37 -3.63 -18.76
CA LEU A 149 -8.41 -4.44 -19.37
C LEU A 149 -9.16 -5.17 -18.26
N ALA A 150 -10.48 -4.99 -18.24
CA ALA A 150 -11.36 -5.46 -17.16
C ALA A 150 -11.06 -6.89 -16.73
N PHE A 151 -10.63 -7.06 -15.49
CA PHE A 151 -10.28 -8.31 -14.81
C PHE A 151 -9.17 -9.15 -15.47
N LYS A 152 -8.47 -8.62 -16.49
CA LYS A 152 -7.49 -9.37 -17.27
C LYS A 152 -6.08 -8.78 -17.24
N GLU A 153 -5.98 -7.46 -17.10
CA GLU A 153 -4.71 -6.76 -17.24
C GLU A 153 -4.64 -5.54 -16.34
N TYR A 154 -3.56 -5.44 -15.56
CA TYR A 154 -3.29 -4.37 -14.60
C TYR A 154 -1.88 -3.81 -14.77
N GLU A 155 -1.77 -2.50 -14.69
CA GLU A 155 -0.51 -1.78 -14.59
C GLU A 155 -0.29 -1.34 -13.14
N ILE A 156 0.84 -1.73 -12.55
CA ILE A 156 1.24 -1.25 -11.24
C ILE A 156 1.93 0.09 -11.43
N ILE A 157 1.23 1.16 -11.03
CA ILE A 157 1.73 2.54 -11.10
C ILE A 157 2.22 3.02 -9.73
N ASP A 158 3.11 4.00 -9.74
CA ASP A 158 3.62 4.66 -8.54
C ASP A 158 2.93 6.02 -8.34
N LEU A 159 2.19 6.16 -7.26
CA LEU A 159 1.47 7.38 -6.92
C LEU A 159 2.29 8.33 -6.03
N LYS A 160 3.59 8.09 -5.83
CA LYS A 160 4.44 8.89 -4.92
C LYS A 160 4.45 10.38 -5.30
N GLU A 161 4.44 10.71 -6.60
CA GLU A 161 4.43 12.09 -7.08
C GLU A 161 3.20 12.88 -6.58
N TYR A 162 2.03 12.24 -6.46
CA TYR A 162 0.82 12.88 -5.92
C TYR A 162 0.95 13.21 -4.43
N LEU A 163 1.65 12.36 -3.67
CA LEU A 163 1.96 12.63 -2.27
C LEU A 163 2.91 13.83 -2.15
N ASP A 164 3.93 13.90 -2.99
CA ASP A 164 4.89 15.00 -3.01
C ASP A 164 4.22 16.32 -3.40
N LEU A 165 3.31 16.29 -4.37
CA LEU A 165 2.52 17.45 -4.78
C LEU A 165 1.60 17.96 -3.64
N ALA A 166 0.96 17.04 -2.91
CA ALA A 166 0.14 17.41 -1.74
C ALA A 166 0.98 18.12 -0.66
N ASN A 167 2.20 17.63 -0.41
CA ASN A 167 3.12 18.25 0.55
C ASN A 167 3.58 19.65 0.11
N ILE A 168 3.94 19.83 -1.16
CA ILE A 168 4.31 21.14 -1.72
C ILE A 168 3.14 22.13 -1.56
N SER A 169 1.93 21.71 -1.91
CA SER A 169 0.73 22.53 -1.78
C SER A 169 0.46 22.95 -0.34
N PHE A 170 0.67 22.04 0.63
CA PHE A 170 0.53 22.36 2.05
C PHE A 170 1.57 23.38 2.51
N VAL A 171 2.83 23.21 2.14
CA VAL A 171 3.91 24.13 2.49
C VAL A 171 3.64 25.52 1.93
N LEU A 172 3.26 25.63 0.65
CA LEU A 172 2.92 26.91 0.02
C LEU A 172 1.73 27.59 0.71
N THR A 173 0.64 26.86 0.99
CA THR A 173 -0.53 27.41 1.69
C THR A 173 -0.18 27.87 3.10
N THR A 174 0.68 27.13 3.80
CA THR A 174 1.14 27.50 5.14
C THR A 174 1.99 28.76 5.10
N PHE A 175 2.87 28.87 4.10
CA PHE A 175 3.68 30.06 3.88
C PHE A 175 2.81 31.29 3.58
N GLU A 176 1.88 31.19 2.65
CA GLU A 176 0.95 32.28 2.31
C GLU A 176 0.17 32.76 3.53
N LYS A 177 -0.38 31.87 4.34
CA LYS A 177 -1.17 32.19 5.52
C LYS A 177 -0.37 32.85 6.67
N ASN A 178 0.90 32.46 6.82
CA ASN A 178 1.68 32.89 7.98
C ASN A 178 2.69 33.99 7.67
N TYR A 179 3.06 34.21 6.41
CA TYR A 179 4.13 35.12 6.01
C TYR A 179 3.69 36.20 5.01
N THR A 180 2.48 36.14 4.45
CA THR A 180 1.93 37.26 3.73
C THR A 180 1.50 38.32 4.77
N VAL A 181 2.32 39.34 4.97
CA VAL A 181 1.94 40.54 5.68
C VAL A 181 0.79 41.13 4.91
N ALA A 182 -0.38 41.25 5.54
CA ALA A 182 -1.48 41.99 4.98
C ALA A 182 -0.97 43.42 4.76
N SER A 183 -0.77 43.81 3.52
CA SER A 183 -0.52 45.21 3.15
C SER A 183 -1.82 45.99 3.37
N HIS A 184 -2.07 46.37 4.61
CA HIS A 184 -3.02 47.42 4.92
C HIS A 184 -2.26 48.74 4.77
N ILE A 185 -2.34 49.30 3.58
CA ILE A 185 -2.16 50.71 3.34
C ILE A 185 -3.50 51.21 2.81
#